data_2a5ac2025dc20f24a09df1512be269fd
#
_entry.id   2a5ac2025dc20f24a09df1512be269fd
#
_cell.length_a   1.000
_cell.length_b   1.000
_cell.length_c   1.000
_cell.angle_alpha   90.00
_cell.angle_beta   90.00
_cell.angle_gamma   90.00
#
_symmetry.space_group_name_H-M   'P 1'
#
loop_
_entity.id
_entity.type
_entity.pdbx_description
1 polymer ?
#
loop_
_entity_poly.entity_id
_entity_poly.type
_entity_poly.pdbx_seq_one_letter_code
_entity_poly.pdbx_strand_id
1 'polypeptide(L)'
;MEIKDYLIKQARLNNVCFEGYNIMRSSNFDGLVDYYLTMPDWCLERDFPDYDTLLHNFADKVENKGIYINRDVSDIVASDRQVYVFHHCTGTLHVAMDYDKCIIPMIYIANGCDIKVVCEQERNEGMPINVPIYIFGENTVTPLENSFTTFKIYNNKILTK
;
A
#
# COMPACT_ATOMS: atom_id res chain seq x y z
N MET A 1 9.58 -20.67 15.17
CA MET A 1 10.33 -19.89 14.15
C MET A 1 9.91 -18.44 14.33
N GLU A 2 10.87 -17.56 14.48
CA GLU A 2 10.57 -16.14 14.55
C GLU A 2 9.99 -15.65 13.22
N ILE A 3 9.10 -14.66 13.27
CA ILE A 3 8.45 -14.13 12.06
C ILE A 3 9.46 -13.66 11.01
N LYS A 4 10.56 -13.09 11.44
CA LYS A 4 11.64 -12.66 10.55
C LYS A 4 12.23 -13.82 9.74
N ASP A 5 12.52 -14.94 10.39
CA ASP A 5 13.09 -16.13 9.72
C ASP A 5 12.09 -16.71 8.72
N TYR A 6 10.80 -16.71 9.09
CA TYR A 6 9.73 -17.12 8.18
C TYR A 6 9.67 -16.22 6.94
N LEU A 7 9.68 -14.91 7.12
CA LEU A 7 9.64 -13.94 6.00
C LEU A 7 10.86 -14.09 5.08
N ILE A 8 12.06 -14.25 5.64
CA ILE A 8 13.27 -14.45 4.84
C ILE A 8 13.18 -15.75 4.02
N LYS A 9 12.66 -16.83 4.62
CA LYS A 9 12.45 -18.09 3.91
C LYS A 9 11.44 -17.92 2.76
N GLN A 10 10.31 -17.25 3.01
CA GLN A 10 9.29 -16.98 1.98
C GLN A 10 9.82 -16.05 0.87
N ALA A 11 10.58 -15.03 1.22
CA ALA A 11 11.21 -14.15 0.23
C ALA A 11 12.15 -14.92 -0.72
N ARG A 12 12.93 -15.87 -0.19
CA ARG A 12 13.78 -16.74 -1.02
C ARG A 12 12.97 -17.61 -1.97
N LEU A 13 11.84 -18.16 -1.50
CA LEU A 13 10.94 -18.95 -2.35
C LEU A 13 10.30 -18.11 -3.45
N ASN A 14 10.17 -16.82 -3.23
CA ASN A 14 9.70 -15.83 -4.22
C ASN A 14 10.83 -15.20 -5.04
N ASN A 15 12.03 -15.76 -5.00
CA ASN A 15 13.19 -15.31 -5.79
C ASN A 15 13.64 -13.88 -5.46
N VAL A 16 13.64 -13.51 -4.18
CA VAL A 16 14.26 -12.24 -3.76
C VAL A 16 15.72 -12.20 -4.20
N CYS A 17 16.18 -11.06 -4.69
CA CYS A 17 17.56 -10.90 -5.09
C CYS A 17 18.53 -10.97 -3.88
N PHE A 18 19.81 -11.19 -4.17
CA PHE A 18 20.84 -11.32 -3.13
C PHE A 18 20.93 -10.08 -2.23
N GLU A 19 20.82 -8.90 -2.81
CA GLU A 19 20.81 -7.63 -2.07
C GLU A 19 19.61 -7.55 -1.13
N GLY A 20 18.39 -7.84 -1.63
CA GLY A 20 17.17 -7.88 -0.83
C GLY A 20 17.25 -8.87 0.31
N TYR A 21 17.77 -10.05 0.07
CA TYR A 21 18.02 -11.05 1.10
C TYR A 21 18.94 -10.52 2.22
N ASN A 22 20.02 -9.85 1.86
CA ASN A 22 20.94 -9.27 2.84
C ASN A 22 20.32 -8.13 3.64
N ILE A 23 19.54 -7.28 2.99
CA ILE A 23 18.79 -6.20 3.66
C ILE A 23 17.84 -6.81 4.69
N MET A 24 17.06 -7.81 4.33
CA MET A 24 16.13 -8.47 5.25
C MET A 24 16.85 -9.10 6.44
N ARG A 25 17.98 -9.76 6.21
CA ARG A 25 18.78 -10.39 7.30
C ARG A 25 19.28 -9.37 8.32
N SER A 26 19.74 -8.22 7.85
CA SER A 26 20.32 -7.17 8.71
C SER A 26 19.29 -6.25 9.35
N SER A 27 18.04 -6.26 8.89
CA SER A 27 16.99 -5.33 9.34
C SER A 27 16.34 -5.80 10.66
N ASN A 28 15.93 -4.82 11.46
CA ASN A 28 14.95 -5.01 12.52
C ASN A 28 13.52 -4.95 11.95
N PHE A 29 12.51 -4.96 12.80
CA PHE A 29 11.10 -4.89 12.37
C PHE A 29 10.81 -3.65 11.51
N ASP A 30 11.18 -2.47 11.98
CA ASP A 30 10.95 -1.22 11.24
C ASP A 30 11.66 -1.22 9.88
N GLY A 31 12.89 -1.71 9.84
CA GLY A 31 13.65 -1.84 8.61
C GLY A 31 13.03 -2.82 7.61
N LEU A 32 12.39 -3.89 8.07
CA LEU A 32 11.64 -4.81 7.20
C LEU A 32 10.41 -4.12 6.60
N VAL A 33 9.69 -3.36 7.40
CA VAL A 33 8.52 -2.60 6.94
C VAL A 33 8.93 -1.51 5.95
N ASP A 34 9.98 -0.77 6.25
CA ASP A 34 10.52 0.26 5.34
C ASP A 34 10.98 -0.36 4.02
N TYR A 35 11.62 -1.52 4.07
CA TYR A 35 12.02 -2.23 2.85
C TYR A 35 10.82 -2.70 2.03
N TYR A 36 9.78 -3.23 2.66
CA TYR A 36 8.51 -3.55 2.00
C TYR A 36 7.95 -2.35 1.23
N LEU A 37 7.96 -1.16 1.83
CA LEU A 37 7.45 0.07 1.23
C LEU A 37 8.33 0.61 0.08
N THR A 38 9.56 0.12 -0.08
CA THR A 38 10.40 0.48 -1.24
C THR A 38 10.07 -0.32 -2.48
N MET A 39 9.39 -1.46 -2.34
CA MET A 39 9.07 -2.35 -3.47
C MET A 39 7.66 -2.98 -3.36
N PRO A 40 6.61 -2.15 -3.18
CA PRO A 40 5.27 -2.67 -2.99
C PRO A 40 4.78 -3.50 -4.19
N ASP A 41 5.12 -3.13 -5.41
CA ASP A 41 4.77 -3.89 -6.62
C ASP A 41 5.27 -5.33 -6.55
N TRP A 42 6.54 -5.52 -6.23
CA TRP A 42 7.14 -6.86 -6.13
C TRP A 42 6.45 -7.71 -5.07
N CYS A 43 6.15 -7.11 -3.93
CA CYS A 43 5.48 -7.78 -2.81
C CYS A 43 4.04 -8.15 -3.16
N LEU A 44 3.27 -7.20 -3.68
CA LEU A 44 1.84 -7.39 -3.95
C LEU A 44 1.59 -8.32 -5.13
N GLU A 45 2.44 -8.29 -6.16
CA GLU A 45 2.39 -9.26 -7.27
C GLU A 45 2.55 -10.71 -6.81
N ARG A 46 3.27 -10.92 -5.71
CA ARG A 46 3.61 -12.25 -5.18
C ARG A 46 2.80 -12.64 -3.95
N ASP A 47 1.86 -11.78 -3.55
CA ASP A 47 1.12 -11.97 -2.29
C ASP A 47 2.10 -12.24 -1.13
N PHE A 48 3.10 -11.38 -1.00
CA PHE A 48 4.18 -11.51 -0.03
C PHE A 48 4.35 -10.23 0.81
N PRO A 49 4.30 -10.32 2.13
CA PRO A 49 3.78 -11.45 2.90
C PRO A 49 2.30 -11.72 2.60
N ASP A 50 1.87 -12.97 2.72
CA ASP A 50 0.47 -13.32 2.54
C ASP A 50 -0.44 -12.66 3.60
N TYR A 51 -1.74 -12.57 3.30
CA TYR A 51 -2.70 -11.87 4.15
C TYR A 51 -2.76 -12.43 5.58
N ASP A 52 -2.73 -13.75 5.75
CA ASP A 52 -2.78 -14.36 7.09
C ASP A 52 -1.54 -13.98 7.91
N THR A 53 -0.38 -13.98 7.29
CA THR A 53 0.87 -13.52 7.92
C THR A 53 0.79 -12.05 8.31
N LEU A 54 0.28 -11.19 7.43
CA LEU A 54 0.09 -9.77 7.70
C LEU A 54 -0.87 -9.55 8.87
N LEU A 55 -2.02 -10.20 8.84
CA LEU A 55 -3.06 -10.04 9.85
C LEU A 55 -2.59 -10.48 11.26
N HIS A 56 -1.93 -11.64 11.35
CA HIS A 56 -1.53 -12.18 12.66
C HIS A 56 -0.28 -11.54 13.26
N ASN A 57 0.61 -11.00 12.44
CA ASN A 57 1.92 -10.53 12.91
C ASN A 57 2.10 -9.01 12.84
N PHE A 58 1.40 -8.35 11.95
CA PHE A 58 1.60 -6.92 11.69
C PHE A 58 0.38 -6.08 12.07
N ALA A 59 -0.81 -6.43 11.56
CA ALA A 59 -2.08 -5.76 11.87
C ALA A 59 -1.94 -4.23 12.04
N ASP A 60 -2.31 -3.71 13.20
CA ASP A 60 -2.25 -2.28 13.54
C ASP A 60 -0.84 -1.73 13.76
N LYS A 61 0.15 -2.60 13.96
CA LYS A 61 1.55 -2.18 14.23
C LYS A 61 2.22 -1.44 13.08
N VAL A 62 1.67 -1.53 11.87
CA VAL A 62 2.23 -0.91 10.65
C VAL A 62 1.42 0.27 10.14
N GLU A 63 0.33 0.64 10.81
CA GLU A 63 -0.50 1.77 10.40
C GLU A 63 0.27 3.10 10.41
N ASN A 64 1.16 3.29 11.38
CA ASN A 64 2.04 4.45 11.46
C ASN A 64 3.03 4.55 10.28
N LYS A 65 3.18 3.49 9.50
CA LYS A 65 3.98 3.44 8.27
C LYS A 65 3.13 3.57 6.99
N GLY A 66 1.81 3.71 7.13
CA GLY A 66 0.87 3.82 6.00
C GLY A 66 0.42 2.48 5.41
N ILE A 67 0.52 1.41 6.17
CA ILE A 67 0.02 0.08 5.79
C ILE A 67 -1.19 -0.24 6.66
N TYR A 68 -2.33 -0.51 6.03
CA TYR A 68 -3.59 -0.80 6.71
C TYR A 68 -4.07 -2.20 6.36
N ILE A 69 -4.44 -2.97 7.37
CA ILE A 69 -4.77 -4.38 7.23
C ILE A 69 -6.11 -4.65 7.92
N ASN A 70 -7.08 -5.14 7.15
CA ASN A 70 -8.39 -5.57 7.64
C ASN A 70 -9.11 -4.54 8.52
N ARG A 71 -9.28 -3.32 7.99
CA ARG A 71 -10.01 -2.28 8.72
C ARG A 71 -10.84 -1.38 7.81
N ASP A 72 -11.76 -0.63 8.43
CA ASP A 72 -12.43 0.53 7.81
C ASP A 72 -11.45 1.70 7.76
N VAL A 73 -11.29 2.30 6.57
CA VAL A 73 -10.34 3.40 6.32
C VAL A 73 -11.02 4.77 6.24
N SER A 74 -12.28 4.88 6.63
CA SER A 74 -13.06 6.13 6.49
C SER A 74 -12.56 7.27 7.37
N ASP A 75 -11.76 6.99 8.39
CA ASP A 75 -11.07 7.95 9.24
C ASP A 75 -9.66 8.32 8.75
N ILE A 76 -9.19 7.71 7.67
CA ILE A 76 -7.84 7.89 7.15
C ILE A 76 -7.83 8.98 6.08
N VAL A 77 -6.84 9.88 6.19
CA VAL A 77 -6.46 10.82 5.14
C VAL A 77 -5.07 10.49 4.65
N ALA A 78 -4.98 9.99 3.42
CA ALA A 78 -3.70 9.68 2.78
C ALA A 78 -3.10 10.96 2.19
N SER A 79 -2.15 11.58 2.88
CA SER A 79 -1.56 12.86 2.47
C SER A 79 -0.10 13.07 2.83
N ASP A 80 0.38 12.46 3.91
CA ASP A 80 1.64 12.80 4.57
C ASP A 80 2.85 11.95 4.13
N ARG A 81 2.64 11.01 3.22
CA ARG A 81 3.68 10.13 2.69
C ARG A 81 3.43 9.71 1.25
N GLN A 82 4.48 9.23 0.58
CA GLN A 82 4.39 8.83 -0.83
C GLN A 82 3.65 7.52 -1.07
N VAL A 83 3.73 6.56 -0.16
CA VAL A 83 3.21 5.21 -0.37
C VAL A 83 2.24 4.84 0.74
N TYR A 84 1.04 4.41 0.34
CA TYR A 84 0.03 3.81 1.21
C TYR A 84 -0.36 2.44 0.66
N VAL A 85 -0.49 1.46 1.53
CA VAL A 85 -0.86 0.08 1.17
C VAL A 85 -2.06 -0.37 1.99
N PHE A 86 -3.05 -0.95 1.33
CA PHE A 86 -4.31 -1.41 1.92
C PHE A 86 -4.55 -2.88 1.61
N HIS A 87 -4.76 -3.69 2.65
CA HIS A 87 -5.06 -5.11 2.54
C HIS A 87 -6.42 -5.40 3.19
N HIS A 88 -7.37 -5.95 2.46
CA HIS A 88 -8.70 -6.32 2.97
C HIS A 88 -9.41 -5.17 3.71
N CYS A 89 -9.23 -3.94 3.24
CA CYS A 89 -9.83 -2.76 3.84
C CYS A 89 -11.17 -2.42 3.20
N THR A 90 -11.99 -1.70 3.95
CA THR A 90 -13.30 -1.23 3.51
C THR A 90 -13.47 0.26 3.83
N GLY A 91 -14.52 0.88 3.28
CA GLY A 91 -14.90 2.25 3.61
C GLY A 91 -14.51 3.27 2.55
N THR A 92 -14.43 4.53 2.96
CA THR A 92 -14.10 5.65 2.09
C THR A 92 -12.73 6.22 2.47
N LEU A 93 -11.76 6.03 1.59
CA LEU A 93 -10.42 6.59 1.75
C LEU A 93 -10.40 8.03 1.25
N HIS A 94 -9.98 8.94 2.10
CA HIS A 94 -9.73 10.33 1.74
C HIS A 94 -8.26 10.51 1.35
N VAL A 95 -8.05 11.13 0.20
CA VAL A 95 -6.71 11.42 -0.34
C VAL A 95 -6.52 12.92 -0.42
N ALA A 96 -5.35 13.40 -0.08
CA ALA A 96 -4.98 14.80 -0.24
C ALA A 96 -3.50 14.92 -0.63
N MET A 97 -3.17 15.99 -1.36
CA MET A 97 -1.80 16.35 -1.63
C MET A 97 -1.24 17.20 -0.47
N ASP A 98 -0.04 16.91 -0.03
CA ASP A 98 0.72 17.82 0.82
C ASP A 98 1.45 18.84 -0.06
N TYR A 99 0.91 20.04 -0.14
CA TYR A 99 1.47 21.10 -1.00
C TYR A 99 2.83 21.58 -0.50
N ASP A 100 3.05 21.62 0.81
CA ASP A 100 4.29 22.12 1.39
C ASP A 100 5.45 21.17 1.08
N LYS A 101 5.18 19.88 1.10
CA LYS A 101 6.17 18.83 0.79
C LYS A 101 6.14 18.38 -0.66
N CYS A 102 5.20 18.91 -1.47
CA CYS A 102 4.96 18.46 -2.85
C CYS A 102 4.74 16.94 -2.96
N ILE A 103 4.01 16.35 -2.01
CA ILE A 103 3.72 14.92 -1.99
C ILE A 103 2.33 14.65 -2.59
N ILE A 104 2.29 13.84 -3.63
CA ILE A 104 1.08 13.18 -4.14
C ILE A 104 1.16 11.71 -3.71
N PRO A 105 0.20 11.22 -2.90
CA PRO A 105 0.27 9.84 -2.44
C PRO A 105 0.03 8.86 -3.58
N MET A 106 0.78 7.77 -3.57
CA MET A 106 0.54 6.58 -4.39
C MET A 106 -0.24 5.57 -3.57
N ILE A 107 -1.36 5.11 -4.07
CA ILE A 107 -2.28 4.22 -3.38
C ILE A 107 -2.11 2.80 -3.96
N TYR A 108 -1.68 1.88 -3.12
CA TYR A 108 -1.55 0.46 -3.43
C TYR A 108 -2.67 -0.32 -2.76
N ILE A 109 -3.49 -0.99 -3.54
CA ILE A 109 -4.62 -1.78 -3.05
C ILE A 109 -4.36 -3.25 -3.33
N ALA A 110 -4.14 -3.98 -2.25
CA ALA A 110 -3.99 -5.42 -2.28
C ALA A 110 -5.34 -6.12 -2.32
N ASN A 111 -5.32 -7.44 -2.52
CA ASN A 111 -6.49 -8.28 -2.66
C ASN A 111 -7.52 -8.10 -1.52
N GLY A 112 -8.80 -8.18 -1.84
CA GLY A 112 -9.90 -8.24 -0.88
C GLY A 112 -10.41 -6.89 -0.34
N CYS A 113 -10.07 -5.77 -0.98
CA CYS A 113 -10.56 -4.46 -0.58
C CYS A 113 -11.91 -4.10 -1.24
N ASP A 114 -12.72 -3.34 -0.50
CA ASP A 114 -13.91 -2.65 -0.99
C ASP A 114 -13.84 -1.19 -0.52
N ILE A 115 -13.25 -0.34 -1.36
CA ILE A 115 -12.88 1.04 -1.00
C ILE A 115 -13.42 2.03 -2.03
N LYS A 116 -14.06 3.09 -1.54
CA LYS A 116 -14.25 4.33 -2.31
C LYS A 116 -13.05 5.22 -2.07
N VAL A 117 -12.56 5.89 -3.10
CA VAL A 117 -11.43 6.82 -2.99
C VAL A 117 -11.90 8.20 -3.40
N VAL A 118 -11.77 9.15 -2.51
CA VAL A 118 -12.21 10.54 -2.73
C VAL A 118 -11.09 11.52 -2.42
N CYS A 119 -11.06 12.64 -3.14
CA CYS A 119 -10.22 13.76 -2.81
C CYS A 119 -11.10 15.01 -2.73
N GLU A 120 -11.30 15.52 -1.52
CA GLU A 120 -12.12 16.70 -1.25
C GLU A 120 -11.32 18.01 -1.32
N GLN A 121 -10.03 17.91 -1.56
CA GLN A 121 -9.14 19.06 -1.57
C GLN A 121 -9.39 19.94 -2.79
N GLU A 122 -9.81 21.16 -2.55
CA GLU A 122 -9.88 22.21 -3.56
C GLU A 122 -8.49 22.77 -3.83
N ARG A 123 -8.20 23.02 -5.10
CA ARG A 123 -6.96 23.62 -5.50
C ARG A 123 -7.15 25.05 -5.95
N ASN A 124 -6.34 25.97 -5.40
CA ASN A 124 -6.39 27.39 -5.70
C ASN A 124 -5.69 27.80 -7.00
N GLU A 125 -4.95 26.91 -7.66
CA GLU A 125 -4.03 27.26 -8.77
C GLU A 125 -4.30 26.54 -10.11
N GLY A 126 -5.47 25.97 -10.30
CA GLY A 126 -5.96 25.52 -11.62
C GLY A 126 -5.29 24.30 -12.26
N MET A 127 -4.33 23.64 -11.62
CA MET A 127 -3.74 22.40 -12.15
C MET A 127 -4.36 21.18 -11.46
N PRO A 128 -4.92 20.21 -12.22
CA PRO A 128 -5.50 19.01 -11.62
C PRO A 128 -4.44 18.14 -10.95
N ILE A 129 -4.82 17.50 -9.84
CA ILE A 129 -4.03 16.47 -9.19
C ILE A 129 -4.39 15.13 -9.85
N ASN A 130 -3.38 14.35 -10.19
CA ASN A 130 -3.56 12.98 -10.68
C ASN A 130 -2.99 12.02 -9.65
N VAL A 131 -3.87 11.26 -8.98
CA VAL A 131 -3.49 10.30 -7.95
C VAL A 131 -3.42 8.90 -8.55
N PRO A 132 -2.25 8.25 -8.53
CA PRO A 132 -2.12 6.88 -9.03
C PRO A 132 -2.67 5.88 -8.02
N ILE A 133 -3.47 4.93 -8.50
CA ILE A 133 -4.00 3.80 -7.74
C ILE A 133 -3.54 2.51 -8.43
N TYR A 134 -2.76 1.72 -7.72
CA TYR A 134 -2.27 0.42 -8.16
C TYR A 134 -3.09 -0.68 -7.49
N ILE A 135 -3.81 -1.49 -8.26
CA ILE A 135 -4.71 -2.52 -7.76
C ILE A 135 -4.12 -3.90 -8.07
N PHE A 136 -4.05 -4.75 -7.08
CA PHE A 136 -3.53 -6.12 -7.17
C PHE A 136 -4.61 -7.12 -6.73
N GLY A 137 -4.92 -8.07 -7.60
CA GLY A 137 -5.92 -9.10 -7.33
C GLY A 137 -7.36 -8.62 -7.50
N GLU A 138 -8.27 -9.23 -6.74
CA GLU A 138 -9.71 -8.95 -6.81
C GLU A 138 -10.12 -7.94 -5.74
N ASN A 139 -10.62 -6.80 -6.21
CA ASN A 139 -11.05 -5.68 -5.36
C ASN A 139 -12.24 -4.98 -5.97
N THR A 140 -13.00 -4.29 -5.12
CA THR A 140 -13.96 -3.27 -5.54
C THR A 140 -13.38 -1.90 -5.17
N VAL A 141 -12.96 -1.14 -6.16
CA VAL A 141 -12.39 0.20 -5.97
C VAL A 141 -13.19 1.19 -6.79
N THR A 142 -13.79 2.16 -6.11
CA THR A 142 -14.62 3.19 -6.72
C THR A 142 -13.98 4.57 -6.53
N PRO A 143 -13.21 5.06 -7.54
CA PRO A 143 -12.67 6.40 -7.50
C PRO A 143 -13.77 7.42 -7.81
N LEU A 144 -13.86 8.46 -7.00
CA LEU A 144 -14.79 9.58 -7.19
C LEU A 144 -14.00 10.81 -7.59
N GLU A 145 -13.93 11.04 -8.88
CA GLU A 145 -13.26 12.21 -9.46
C GLU A 145 -14.06 13.50 -9.27
N ASN A 146 -13.34 14.62 -9.25
CA ASN A 146 -13.92 15.95 -9.26
C ASN A 146 -13.18 16.85 -10.27
N SER A 147 -13.54 18.14 -10.33
CA SER A 147 -12.92 19.08 -11.28
C SER A 147 -11.42 19.29 -11.07
N PHE A 148 -10.88 18.92 -9.89
CA PHE A 148 -9.49 19.18 -9.50
C PHE A 148 -8.67 17.91 -9.35
N THR A 149 -9.32 16.74 -9.27
CA THR A 149 -8.65 15.46 -9.00
C THR A 149 -9.10 14.40 -9.95
N THR A 150 -8.14 13.76 -10.60
CA THR A 150 -8.32 12.55 -11.39
C THR A 150 -7.55 11.40 -10.74
N PHE A 151 -8.01 10.18 -10.99
CA PHE A 151 -7.34 8.96 -10.53
C PHE A 151 -6.86 8.15 -11.71
N LYS A 152 -5.59 7.80 -11.71
CA LYS A 152 -5.04 6.89 -12.70
C LYS A 152 -4.95 5.49 -12.12
N ILE A 153 -5.76 4.57 -12.67
CA ILE A 153 -5.87 3.21 -12.16
C ILE A 153 -5.01 2.27 -12.98
N TYR A 154 -4.16 1.49 -12.28
CA TYR A 154 -3.34 0.44 -12.83
C TYR A 154 -3.80 -0.90 -12.23
N ASN A 155 -4.39 -1.76 -13.06
CA ASN A 155 -4.81 -3.10 -12.64
C ASN A 155 -3.69 -4.11 -12.88
N ASN A 156 -3.26 -4.77 -11.82
CA ASN A 156 -2.20 -5.78 -11.84
C ASN A 156 -2.74 -7.13 -11.39
N LYS A 157 -2.13 -8.19 -11.88
CA LYS A 157 -2.45 -9.55 -11.46
C LYS A 157 -1.50 -10.01 -10.37
N ILE A 158 -2.02 -10.82 -9.45
CA ILE A 158 -1.19 -11.59 -8.55
C ILE A 158 -0.62 -12.76 -9.35
N LEU A 159 0.70 -12.94 -9.28
CA LEU A 159 1.38 -14.05 -9.93
C LEU A 159 1.00 -15.34 -9.19
N THR A 160 0.55 -16.32 -9.94
CA THR A 160 0.28 -17.66 -9.38
C THR A 160 1.61 -18.33 -9.00
N LYS A 161 1.64 -18.86 -7.81
CA LYS A 161 2.78 -19.63 -7.29
C LYS A 161 2.74 -21.08 -7.80
#